data_240354b3da1531d3e9213e5a11fe8c9b
#
_entry.id   240354b3da1531d3e9213e5a11fe8c9b
#
_cell.length_a   1.000
_cell.length_b   1.000
_cell.length_c   1.000
_cell.angle_alpha   90.00
_cell.angle_beta   90.00
_cell.angle_gamma   90.00
#
_symmetry.space_group_name_H-M   'P 1'
#
loop_
_entity.id
_entity.type
_entity.pdbx_description
1 polymer ?
#
loop_
_entity_poly.entity_id
_entity_poly.type
_entity_poly.pdbx_seq_one_letter_code
_entity_poly.pdbx_strand_id
1 'polypeptide(L)'
;MPATAAARALADLLGIDLAQVPVDPIEQRITKESVAHHVRSLIAGAAPPSTSPESAPSALPAALQEPTRTIRLSGMRGTIAKRMHDSLRQMAQLTLFMDADMDAVVADRSARKESGTAPSFTDYVIAAAARALGQHPLVNSQITDDGVALLPTAHVGMAVALDDGLIVPVIRDTAGRDLSSLSVESSRLAQAARDGSLELPDLEGGTFSVSTLGMYGVDGFTPVINPPNTAILGVGRLRDDVVLTDGEVGVRTRLTLSLTWDHRAFDGAPAAAFCKSIVDLLGDPSALDAPAS
;
A
#
# COMPACT_ATOMS: atom_id res chain seq x y z
N MET A 1 5.76 -62.68 -13.00
CA MET A 1 4.73 -62.86 -11.92
C MET A 1 3.34 -62.63 -12.49
N PRO A 2 2.31 -63.37 -12.06
CA PRO A 2 0.97 -63.12 -12.54
C PRO A 2 0.45 -61.81 -11.99
N ALA A 3 0.12 -60.88 -12.89
CA ALA A 3 -0.43 -59.58 -12.57
C ALA A 3 -1.64 -59.30 -13.47
N THR A 4 -2.65 -58.61 -12.93
CA THR A 4 -3.82 -58.17 -13.69
C THR A 4 -3.46 -57.13 -14.74
N ALA A 5 -4.22 -56.99 -15.82
CA ALA A 5 -3.99 -55.97 -16.86
C ALA A 5 -4.04 -54.56 -16.24
N ALA A 6 -4.94 -54.32 -15.30
CA ALA A 6 -5.05 -53.00 -14.58
C ALA A 6 -3.84 -52.75 -13.68
N ALA A 7 -3.26 -53.79 -13.03
CA ALA A 7 -2.03 -53.64 -12.25
C ALA A 7 -0.83 -53.29 -13.12
N ARG A 8 -0.69 -53.92 -14.30
CA ARG A 8 0.38 -53.59 -15.24
C ARG A 8 0.27 -52.17 -15.73
N ALA A 9 -0.88 -51.73 -16.21
CA ALA A 9 -1.10 -50.38 -16.69
C ALA A 9 -0.81 -49.33 -15.61
N LEU A 10 -1.18 -49.57 -14.35
CA LEU A 10 -0.90 -48.66 -13.24
C LEU A 10 0.61 -48.63 -12.87
N ALA A 11 1.28 -49.80 -12.88
CA ALA A 11 2.71 -49.88 -12.61
C ALA A 11 3.52 -49.20 -13.68
N ASP A 12 3.18 -49.43 -14.97
CA ASP A 12 3.81 -48.75 -16.10
C ASP A 12 3.66 -47.21 -16.04
N LEU A 13 2.42 -46.73 -15.71
CA LEU A 13 2.14 -45.31 -15.58
C LEU A 13 2.96 -44.64 -14.46
N LEU A 14 3.19 -45.36 -13.35
CA LEU A 14 3.90 -44.86 -12.19
C LEU A 14 5.38 -45.21 -12.16
N GLY A 15 5.91 -45.90 -13.16
CA GLY A 15 7.30 -46.33 -13.24
C GLY A 15 7.68 -47.34 -12.12
N ILE A 16 6.74 -48.18 -11.68
CA ILE A 16 6.95 -49.16 -10.61
C ILE A 16 7.28 -50.52 -11.19
N ASP A 17 8.39 -51.13 -10.73
CA ASP A 17 8.72 -52.50 -11.07
C ASP A 17 7.79 -53.46 -10.33
N LEU A 18 7.00 -54.21 -11.06
CA LEU A 18 6.09 -55.23 -10.53
C LEU A 18 6.78 -56.30 -9.67
N ALA A 19 8.08 -56.53 -9.87
CA ALA A 19 8.85 -57.44 -9.05
C ALA A 19 8.97 -57.03 -7.59
N GLN A 20 8.79 -55.74 -7.32
CA GLN A 20 8.87 -55.14 -5.95
C GLN A 20 7.50 -55.08 -5.28
N VAL A 21 6.42 -55.31 -5.98
CA VAL A 21 5.03 -55.25 -5.46
C VAL A 21 4.65 -56.56 -4.82
N PRO A 22 4.21 -56.56 -3.53
CA PRO A 22 3.73 -57.76 -2.87
C PRO A 22 2.55 -58.40 -3.60
N VAL A 23 2.58 -59.72 -3.75
CA VAL A 23 1.48 -60.51 -4.33
C VAL A 23 0.32 -60.56 -3.34
N ASP A 24 -0.90 -60.36 -3.84
CA ASP A 24 -2.07 -60.47 -3.01
C ASP A 24 -2.23 -61.95 -2.49
N PRO A 25 -2.29 -62.15 -1.19
CA PRO A 25 -2.29 -63.49 -0.59
C PRO A 25 -3.58 -64.28 -0.91
N ILE A 26 -4.69 -63.63 -1.23
CA ILE A 26 -5.98 -64.23 -1.55
C ILE A 26 -6.07 -64.57 -3.03
N GLU A 27 -5.75 -63.61 -3.89
CA GLU A 27 -5.82 -63.75 -5.35
C GLU A 27 -4.60 -64.41 -5.99
N GLN A 28 -3.51 -64.61 -5.25
CA GLN A 28 -2.21 -65.13 -5.66
C GLN A 28 -1.64 -64.46 -6.90
N ARG A 29 -1.99 -63.21 -7.12
CA ARG A 29 -1.52 -62.35 -8.23
C ARG A 29 -1.43 -60.89 -7.77
N ILE A 30 -0.70 -60.06 -8.52
CA ILE A 30 -0.59 -58.62 -8.28
C ILE A 30 -1.84 -57.95 -8.82
N THR A 31 -2.60 -57.27 -7.95
CA THR A 31 -3.78 -56.49 -8.29
C THR A 31 -3.47 -55.01 -8.37
N LYS A 32 -4.41 -54.20 -8.89
CA LYS A 32 -4.27 -52.72 -8.91
C LYS A 32 -4.13 -52.17 -7.50
N GLU A 33 -4.84 -52.78 -6.54
CA GLU A 33 -4.81 -52.47 -5.12
C GLU A 33 -3.44 -52.76 -4.48
N SER A 34 -2.79 -53.87 -4.90
CA SER A 34 -1.41 -54.19 -4.46
C SER A 34 -0.40 -53.12 -4.90
N VAL A 35 -0.49 -52.64 -6.16
CA VAL A 35 0.36 -51.55 -6.67
C VAL A 35 0.07 -50.26 -5.91
N ALA A 36 -1.21 -49.90 -5.71
CA ALA A 36 -1.56 -48.68 -4.99
C ALA A 36 -1.13 -48.71 -3.50
N HIS A 37 -1.18 -49.88 -2.86
CA HIS A 37 -0.68 -50.06 -1.49
C HIS A 37 0.84 -49.92 -1.43
N HIS A 38 1.57 -50.52 -2.37
CA HIS A 38 3.01 -50.43 -2.45
C HIS A 38 3.47 -48.98 -2.64
N VAL A 39 2.81 -48.22 -3.51
CA VAL A 39 3.08 -46.78 -3.70
C VAL A 39 2.87 -45.99 -2.41
N ARG A 40 1.74 -46.24 -1.71
CA ARG A 40 1.51 -45.57 -0.42
C ARG A 40 2.56 -45.91 0.63
N SER A 41 3.07 -47.15 0.66
CA SER A 41 4.13 -47.53 1.59
C SER A 41 5.47 -46.86 1.25
N LEU A 42 5.78 -46.67 -0.05
CA LEU A 42 6.95 -45.95 -0.47
C LEU A 42 6.87 -44.45 -0.10
N ILE A 43 5.70 -43.83 -0.28
CA ILE A 43 5.43 -42.45 0.12
C ILE A 43 5.48 -42.31 1.64
N ALA A 44 4.89 -43.26 2.39
CA ALA A 44 4.92 -43.24 3.84
C ALA A 44 6.33 -43.52 4.43
N GLY A 45 7.12 -44.36 3.74
CA GLY A 45 8.53 -44.59 4.10
C GLY A 45 9.47 -43.47 3.69
N ALA A 46 9.05 -42.61 2.78
CA ALA A 46 9.74 -41.36 2.39
C ALA A 46 9.32 -40.15 3.30
N ALA A 47 8.45 -40.35 4.28
CA ALA A 47 8.23 -39.34 5.30
C ALA A 47 9.57 -39.10 6.01
N PRO A 48 10.00 -37.85 6.18
CA PRO A 48 11.22 -37.56 6.93
C PRO A 48 11.11 -38.24 8.32
N PRO A 49 12.20 -38.77 8.86
CA PRO A 49 12.18 -39.41 10.16
C PRO A 49 11.48 -38.49 11.16
N SER A 50 10.47 -38.99 11.85
CA SER A 50 9.84 -38.32 12.97
C SER A 50 10.98 -38.04 13.96
N THR A 51 11.52 -36.84 13.92
CA THR A 51 12.37 -36.36 15.00
C THR A 51 11.48 -36.30 16.24
N SER A 52 11.77 -37.15 17.19
CA SER A 52 11.31 -36.99 18.57
C SER A 52 11.43 -35.53 18.98
N PRO A 53 10.56 -35.02 19.87
CA PRO A 53 10.62 -33.66 20.35
C PRO A 53 11.82 -33.49 21.31
N GLU A 54 13.01 -33.61 20.76
CA GLU A 54 14.25 -33.31 21.48
C GLU A 54 15.09 -32.42 20.57
N SER A 55 14.95 -31.23 20.83
CA SER A 55 15.64 -29.97 20.60
C SER A 55 14.65 -28.93 20.06
N ALA A 56 14.38 -27.97 20.91
CA ALA A 56 13.87 -26.67 20.52
C ALA A 56 14.61 -26.21 19.25
N PRO A 57 13.93 -25.49 18.31
CA PRO A 57 14.61 -24.99 17.14
C PRO A 57 15.88 -24.30 17.61
N SER A 58 17.01 -24.81 17.13
CA SER A 58 18.32 -24.20 17.38
C SER A 58 18.13 -22.71 17.10
N ALA A 59 18.25 -21.90 18.13
CA ALA A 59 18.22 -20.45 18.01
C ALA A 59 19.08 -20.12 16.80
N LEU A 60 18.54 -19.34 15.86
CA LEU A 60 19.33 -18.73 14.80
C LEU A 60 20.66 -18.30 15.44
N PRO A 61 21.81 -18.60 14.83
CA PRO A 61 23.08 -18.28 15.43
C PRO A 61 23.00 -16.87 16.00
N ALA A 62 23.29 -16.74 17.30
CA ALA A 62 23.27 -15.48 18.03
C ALA A 62 23.94 -14.43 17.15
N ALA A 63 23.34 -13.27 17.03
CA ALA A 63 23.78 -12.19 16.16
C ALA A 63 25.32 -12.15 16.15
N LEU A 64 25.92 -12.30 14.95
CA LEU A 64 27.38 -12.41 14.77
C LEU A 64 28.13 -11.17 15.27
N GLN A 65 27.36 -10.11 15.63
CA GLN A 65 27.93 -8.86 16.17
C GLN A 65 27.01 -8.30 17.27
N GLU A 66 27.61 -7.83 18.35
CA GLU A 66 26.91 -7.03 19.33
C GLU A 66 26.56 -5.66 18.74
N PRO A 67 25.37 -5.13 19.05
CA PRO A 67 24.98 -3.82 18.54
C PRO A 67 25.92 -2.74 19.07
N THR A 68 26.46 -1.91 18.17
CA THR A 68 27.34 -0.78 18.55
C THR A 68 26.61 0.27 19.37
N ARG A 69 25.28 0.40 19.17
CA ARG A 69 24.41 1.33 19.87
C ARG A 69 22.96 0.88 19.82
N THR A 70 22.23 1.02 20.91
CA THR A 70 20.77 0.82 20.97
C THR A 70 20.09 2.18 21.15
N ILE A 71 19.15 2.51 20.25
CA ILE A 71 18.30 3.70 20.35
C ILE A 71 16.95 3.27 20.94
N ARG A 72 16.58 3.84 22.08
CA ARG A 72 15.32 3.52 22.75
C ARG A 72 14.14 4.10 21.98
N LEU A 73 13.09 3.32 21.82
CA LEU A 73 11.79 3.79 21.29
C LEU A 73 11.02 4.49 22.41
N SER A 74 11.27 5.79 22.60
CA SER A 74 10.63 6.63 23.61
C SER A 74 10.18 7.98 23.01
N GLY A 75 9.33 8.72 23.73
CA GLY A 75 8.83 10.01 23.25
C GLY A 75 8.09 9.88 21.91
N MET A 76 8.27 10.84 21.03
CA MET A 76 7.65 10.88 19.70
C MET A 76 7.91 9.59 18.89
N ARG A 77 9.17 9.11 18.85
CA ARG A 77 9.53 7.88 18.12
C ARG A 77 8.81 6.65 18.66
N GLY A 78 8.67 6.53 19.97
CA GLY A 78 7.92 5.44 20.61
C GLY A 78 6.42 5.48 20.26
N THR A 79 5.83 6.66 20.25
CA THR A 79 4.41 6.87 19.87
C THR A 79 4.20 6.49 18.40
N ILE A 80 5.07 6.95 17.49
CA ILE A 80 5.00 6.62 16.06
C ILE A 80 5.14 5.11 15.86
N ALA A 81 6.15 4.48 16.49
CA ALA A 81 6.40 3.04 16.36
C ALA A 81 5.16 2.23 16.77
N LYS A 82 4.55 2.54 17.92
CA LYS A 82 3.34 1.90 18.39
C LYS A 82 2.19 2.11 17.41
N ARG A 83 1.94 3.35 16.98
CA ARG A 83 0.82 3.73 16.13
C ARG A 83 0.88 3.06 14.76
N MET A 84 2.06 3.01 14.14
CA MET A 84 2.25 2.36 12.84
C MET A 84 2.17 0.83 12.94
N HIS A 85 2.72 0.25 14.02
CA HIS A 85 2.57 -1.17 14.27
C HIS A 85 1.12 -1.58 14.49
N ASP A 86 0.38 -0.83 15.31
CA ASP A 86 -1.05 -1.09 15.57
C ASP A 86 -1.88 -0.91 14.28
N SER A 87 -1.57 0.08 13.44
CA SER A 87 -2.20 0.29 12.14
C SER A 87 -2.07 -0.96 11.24
N LEU A 88 -0.85 -1.46 11.06
CA LEU A 88 -0.62 -2.65 10.23
C LEU A 88 -1.23 -3.93 10.80
N ARG A 89 -1.38 -4.04 12.11
CA ARG A 89 -2.01 -5.21 12.76
C ARG A 89 -3.53 -5.19 12.67
N GLN A 90 -4.15 -4.01 12.66
CA GLN A 90 -5.60 -3.86 12.76
C GLN A 90 -6.29 -3.67 11.41
N MET A 91 -5.54 -3.26 10.39
CA MET A 91 -6.07 -2.90 9.07
C MET A 91 -5.61 -3.89 7.99
N ALA A 92 -6.50 -4.23 7.08
CA ALA A 92 -6.20 -5.01 5.89
C ALA A 92 -5.68 -4.08 4.76
N GLN A 93 -4.46 -3.58 4.93
CA GLN A 93 -3.91 -2.55 4.04
C GLN A 93 -3.47 -3.13 2.70
N LEU A 94 -3.93 -2.52 1.61
CA LEU A 94 -3.47 -2.72 0.24
C LEU A 94 -3.05 -1.38 -0.36
N THR A 95 -2.13 -1.43 -1.33
CA THR A 95 -1.71 -0.22 -2.08
C THR A 95 -1.90 -0.45 -3.57
N LEU A 96 -2.54 0.49 -4.26
CA LEU A 96 -2.52 0.61 -5.71
C LEU A 96 -1.63 1.78 -6.13
N PHE A 97 -1.09 1.68 -7.33
CA PHE A 97 -0.30 2.73 -7.95
C PHE A 97 -0.99 3.19 -9.23
N MET A 98 -0.99 4.51 -9.46
CA MET A 98 -1.53 5.10 -10.68
C MET A 98 -0.67 6.30 -11.09
N ASP A 99 -0.25 6.34 -12.35
CA ASP A 99 0.51 7.47 -12.87
C ASP A 99 -0.44 8.60 -13.25
N ALA A 100 -0.08 9.82 -12.89
CA ALA A 100 -0.73 11.05 -13.27
C ALA A 100 0.16 11.84 -14.26
N ASP A 101 -0.43 12.30 -15.36
CA ASP A 101 0.18 13.28 -16.26
C ASP A 101 0.14 14.65 -15.58
N MET A 102 1.27 15.32 -15.52
CA MET A 102 1.45 16.58 -14.81
C MET A 102 1.74 17.75 -15.74
N ASP A 103 1.73 17.57 -17.06
CA ASP A 103 2.04 18.63 -18.03
C ASP A 103 1.13 19.85 -17.84
N ALA A 104 -0.17 19.65 -17.63
CA ALA A 104 -1.14 20.72 -17.39
C ALA A 104 -0.82 21.46 -16.07
N VAL A 105 -0.50 20.72 -15.01
CA VAL A 105 -0.11 21.31 -13.70
C VAL A 105 1.21 22.07 -13.80
N VAL A 106 2.19 21.56 -14.56
CA VAL A 106 3.48 22.25 -14.79
C VAL A 106 3.24 23.57 -15.53
N ALA A 107 2.40 23.56 -16.56
CA ALA A 107 2.05 24.76 -17.33
C ALA A 107 1.30 25.80 -16.45
N ASP A 108 0.25 25.39 -15.74
CA ASP A 108 -0.53 26.26 -14.86
C ASP A 108 0.34 26.84 -13.74
N ARG A 109 1.17 26.02 -13.10
CA ARG A 109 2.09 26.49 -12.06
C ARG A 109 3.10 27.51 -12.58
N SER A 110 3.59 27.33 -13.81
CA SER A 110 4.52 28.27 -14.43
C SER A 110 3.86 29.63 -14.66
N ALA A 111 2.62 29.65 -15.17
CA ALA A 111 1.83 30.88 -15.38
C ALA A 111 1.54 31.59 -14.04
N ARG A 112 1.19 30.84 -12.98
CA ARG A 112 0.97 31.41 -11.64
C ARG A 112 2.24 31.98 -11.03
N LYS A 113 3.39 31.37 -11.28
CA LYS A 113 4.68 31.87 -10.80
C LYS A 113 5.02 33.24 -11.38
N GLU A 114 4.70 33.48 -12.64
CA GLU A 114 4.86 34.78 -13.29
C GLU A 114 3.96 35.86 -12.67
N SER A 115 2.79 35.46 -12.15
CA SER A 115 1.86 36.35 -11.44
C SER A 115 2.14 36.52 -9.94
N GLY A 116 3.21 35.88 -9.40
CA GLY A 116 3.68 36.08 -8.04
C GLY A 116 3.25 35.06 -7.00
N THR A 117 2.40 34.08 -7.35
CA THR A 117 1.97 32.97 -6.47
C THR A 117 2.14 31.64 -7.18
N ALA A 118 2.90 30.74 -6.60
CA ALA A 118 3.11 29.41 -7.19
C ALA A 118 2.83 28.32 -6.16
N PRO A 119 1.64 27.69 -6.17
CA PRO A 119 1.37 26.51 -5.37
C PRO A 119 2.42 25.42 -5.60
N SER A 120 2.74 24.64 -4.60
CA SER A 120 3.61 23.48 -4.75
C SER A 120 2.86 22.36 -5.52
N PHE A 121 3.59 21.45 -6.15
CA PHE A 121 2.96 20.27 -6.77
C PHE A 121 2.14 19.45 -5.77
N THR A 122 2.56 19.43 -4.51
CA THR A 122 1.81 18.79 -3.42
C THR A 122 0.48 19.49 -3.18
N ASP A 123 0.41 20.82 -3.30
CA ASP A 123 -0.84 21.56 -3.13
C ASP A 123 -1.86 21.21 -4.21
N TYR A 124 -1.43 21.02 -5.46
CA TYR A 124 -2.30 20.53 -6.53
C TYR A 124 -2.85 19.13 -6.23
N VAL A 125 -1.98 18.22 -5.75
CA VAL A 125 -2.42 16.86 -5.39
C VAL A 125 -3.37 16.89 -4.20
N ILE A 126 -3.13 17.71 -3.17
CA ILE A 126 -4.04 17.86 -2.02
C ILE A 126 -5.37 18.45 -2.47
N ALA A 127 -5.36 19.47 -3.32
CA ALA A 127 -6.59 20.07 -3.86
C ALA A 127 -7.38 19.06 -4.69
N ALA A 128 -6.75 18.31 -5.58
CA ALA A 128 -7.40 17.27 -6.37
C ALA A 128 -7.96 16.14 -5.47
N ALA A 129 -7.17 15.70 -4.48
CA ALA A 129 -7.64 14.70 -3.50
C ALA A 129 -8.85 15.19 -2.70
N ALA A 130 -8.86 16.46 -2.28
CA ALA A 130 -9.98 17.05 -1.56
C ALA A 130 -11.28 17.05 -2.37
N ARG A 131 -11.21 17.36 -3.69
CA ARG A 131 -12.37 17.28 -4.61
C ARG A 131 -12.84 15.83 -4.78
N ALA A 132 -11.88 14.92 -4.99
CA ALA A 132 -12.17 13.49 -5.13
C ALA A 132 -12.80 12.90 -3.87
N LEU A 133 -12.38 13.30 -2.65
CA LEU A 133 -12.97 12.84 -1.39
C LEU A 133 -14.46 13.18 -1.29
N GLY A 134 -14.89 14.34 -1.81
CA GLY A 134 -16.30 14.70 -1.86
C GLY A 134 -17.11 13.79 -2.80
N GLN A 135 -16.51 13.29 -3.87
CA GLN A 135 -17.13 12.38 -4.84
C GLN A 135 -17.09 10.90 -4.41
N HIS A 136 -16.17 10.55 -3.50
CA HIS A 136 -15.90 9.18 -3.05
C HIS A 136 -15.97 9.07 -1.51
N PRO A 137 -17.16 9.19 -0.91
CA PRO A 137 -17.31 9.30 0.55
C PRO A 137 -16.79 8.09 1.32
N LEU A 138 -16.73 6.89 0.72
CA LEU A 138 -16.12 5.71 1.34
C LEU A 138 -14.63 5.90 1.64
N VAL A 139 -13.93 6.73 0.87
CA VAL A 139 -12.50 7.02 1.10
C VAL A 139 -12.30 8.01 2.24
N ASN A 140 -13.29 8.91 2.46
CA ASN A 140 -13.33 9.83 3.61
C ASN A 140 -14.11 9.21 4.77
N SER A 141 -13.63 8.11 5.32
CA SER A 141 -14.33 7.32 6.33
C SER A 141 -13.42 6.82 7.44
N GLN A 142 -14.03 6.26 8.48
CA GLN A 142 -13.36 5.60 9.60
C GLN A 142 -14.05 4.28 9.91
N ILE A 143 -13.31 3.27 10.36
CA ILE A 143 -13.89 2.03 10.86
C ILE A 143 -14.21 2.21 12.35
N THR A 144 -15.44 1.89 12.70
CA THR A 144 -15.96 1.86 14.07
C THR A 144 -16.46 0.45 14.41
N ASP A 145 -16.86 0.22 15.63
CA ASP A 145 -17.45 -1.06 16.06
C ASP A 145 -18.77 -1.35 15.32
N ASP A 146 -19.51 -0.30 14.91
CA ASP A 146 -20.78 -0.40 14.21
C ASP A 146 -20.64 -0.51 12.67
N GLY A 147 -19.41 -0.35 12.13
CA GLY A 147 -19.17 -0.43 10.68
C GLY A 147 -18.30 0.70 10.15
N VAL A 148 -18.54 1.11 8.89
CA VAL A 148 -17.81 2.18 8.21
C VAL A 148 -18.55 3.50 8.37
N ALA A 149 -18.01 4.43 9.16
CA ALA A 149 -18.56 5.75 9.37
C ALA A 149 -18.05 6.73 8.30
N LEU A 150 -18.94 7.25 7.46
CA LEU A 150 -18.63 8.26 6.46
C LEU A 150 -18.52 9.64 7.13
N LEU A 151 -17.49 10.41 6.74
CA LEU A 151 -17.22 11.72 7.31
C LEU A 151 -17.73 12.83 6.38
N PRO A 152 -18.45 13.84 6.92
CA PRO A 152 -19.10 14.84 6.07
C PRO A 152 -18.13 15.83 5.43
N THR A 153 -16.96 16.05 6.04
CA THR A 153 -15.98 17.05 5.61
C THR A 153 -14.61 16.42 5.49
N ALA A 154 -13.88 16.76 4.43
CA ALA A 154 -12.51 16.33 4.24
C ALA A 154 -11.54 17.28 4.94
N HIS A 155 -10.76 16.75 5.87
CA HIS A 155 -9.65 17.40 6.55
C HIS A 155 -8.38 16.65 6.21
N VAL A 156 -7.49 17.25 5.41
CA VAL A 156 -6.33 16.53 4.86
C VAL A 156 -5.07 16.80 5.68
N GLY A 157 -4.55 15.76 6.30
CA GLY A 157 -3.26 15.77 6.95
C GLY A 157 -2.14 15.75 5.91
N MET A 158 -1.19 16.68 6.02
CA MET A 158 -0.01 16.77 5.17
C MET A 158 1.22 16.30 5.96
N ALA A 159 1.88 15.23 5.50
CA ALA A 159 3.08 14.74 6.16
C ALA A 159 4.27 15.69 5.95
N VAL A 160 4.85 16.18 7.04
CA VAL A 160 6.04 17.05 7.06
C VAL A 160 7.18 16.33 7.77
N ALA A 161 8.28 16.11 7.04
CA ALA A 161 9.49 15.52 7.59
C ALA A 161 10.21 16.55 8.49
N LEU A 162 10.67 16.10 9.65
CA LEU A 162 11.51 16.81 10.60
C LEU A 162 12.78 16.01 10.84
N ASP A 163 13.82 16.63 11.39
CA ASP A 163 15.09 15.95 11.67
C ASP A 163 14.92 14.74 12.61
N ASP A 164 14.02 14.85 13.58
CA ASP A 164 13.77 13.80 14.59
C ASP A 164 12.56 12.91 14.28
N GLY A 165 11.88 13.11 13.13
CA GLY A 165 10.69 12.32 12.81
C GLY A 165 9.79 12.91 11.75
N LEU A 166 8.50 12.66 11.91
CA LEU A 166 7.45 13.11 11.00
C LEU A 166 6.28 13.65 11.82
N ILE A 167 5.72 14.77 11.38
CA ILE A 167 4.48 15.32 11.92
C ILE A 167 3.47 15.52 10.80
N VAL A 168 2.18 15.47 11.13
CA VAL A 168 1.11 15.52 10.11
C VAL A 168 0.12 16.62 10.47
N PRO A 169 0.45 17.90 10.19
CA PRO A 169 -0.51 18.98 10.36
C PRO A 169 -1.69 18.82 9.39
N VAL A 170 -2.85 19.35 9.79
CA VAL A 170 -4.15 19.13 9.16
C VAL A 170 -4.67 20.42 8.52
N ILE A 171 -4.82 20.40 7.21
CA ILE A 171 -5.55 21.43 6.47
C ILE A 171 -7.04 21.15 6.65
N ARG A 172 -7.75 22.05 7.32
CA ARG A 172 -9.16 21.86 7.60
C ARG A 172 -10.02 22.33 6.44
N ASP A 173 -11.17 21.65 6.28
CA ASP A 173 -12.18 21.97 5.26
C ASP A 173 -11.56 22.19 3.87
N THR A 174 -10.83 21.19 3.43
CA THR A 174 -10.08 21.27 2.18
C THR A 174 -10.98 21.37 0.95
N ALA A 175 -12.20 20.80 1.00
CA ALA A 175 -13.17 20.91 -0.07
C ALA A 175 -13.71 22.34 -0.25
N GLY A 176 -13.86 23.10 0.85
CA GLY A 176 -14.28 24.50 0.83
C GLY A 176 -13.22 25.52 0.39
N ARG A 177 -12.00 25.07 0.09
CA ARG A 177 -10.87 25.94 -0.29
C ARG A 177 -10.58 25.87 -1.79
N ASP A 178 -10.26 27.00 -2.40
CA ASP A 178 -9.61 27.07 -3.69
C ASP A 178 -8.11 26.71 -3.58
N LEU A 179 -7.44 26.47 -4.70
CA LEU A 179 -6.02 26.10 -4.75
C LEU A 179 -5.13 27.15 -4.08
N SER A 180 -5.42 28.44 -4.23
CA SER A 180 -4.63 29.52 -3.67
C SER A 180 -4.71 29.55 -2.15
N SER A 181 -5.90 29.51 -1.58
CA SER A 181 -6.12 29.49 -0.13
C SER A 181 -5.59 28.22 0.52
N LEU A 182 -5.68 27.08 -0.19
CA LEU A 182 -5.08 25.83 0.25
C LEU A 182 -3.56 25.93 0.31
N SER A 183 -2.91 26.51 -0.72
CA SER A 183 -1.47 26.68 -0.78
C SER A 183 -0.93 27.63 0.30
N VAL A 184 -1.66 28.68 0.63
CA VAL A 184 -1.32 29.58 1.75
C VAL A 184 -1.34 28.81 3.07
N GLU A 185 -2.39 28.02 3.31
CA GLU A 185 -2.54 27.26 4.57
C GLU A 185 -1.52 26.11 4.67
N SER A 186 -1.27 25.38 3.58
CA SER A 186 -0.25 24.32 3.57
C SER A 186 1.14 24.88 3.88
N SER A 187 1.48 26.04 3.29
CA SER A 187 2.74 26.75 3.56
C SER A 187 2.86 27.19 5.01
N ARG A 188 1.80 27.78 5.58
CA ARG A 188 1.73 28.14 7.01
C ARG A 188 2.01 26.95 7.91
N LEU A 189 1.30 25.86 7.69
CA LEU A 189 1.43 24.63 8.46
C LEU A 189 2.81 23.98 8.32
N ALA A 190 3.35 23.95 7.11
CA ALA A 190 4.69 23.40 6.85
C ALA A 190 5.77 24.22 7.54
N GLN A 191 5.63 25.57 7.58
CA GLN A 191 6.55 26.44 8.29
C GLN A 191 6.43 26.27 9.80
N ALA A 192 5.19 26.29 10.34
CA ALA A 192 4.94 26.08 11.77
C ALA A 192 5.46 24.71 12.26
N ALA A 193 5.39 23.67 11.40
CA ALA A 193 5.95 22.36 11.69
C ALA A 193 7.47 22.41 11.90
N ARG A 194 8.19 23.11 11.01
CA ARG A 194 9.66 23.24 11.09
C ARG A 194 10.09 24.11 12.28
N ASP A 195 9.31 25.13 12.58
CA ASP A 195 9.59 26.07 13.69
C ASP A 195 9.16 25.50 15.07
N GLY A 196 8.47 24.34 15.08
CA GLY A 196 7.92 23.73 16.31
C GLY A 196 6.81 24.54 16.94
N SER A 197 6.11 25.38 16.17
CA SER A 197 5.05 26.30 16.62
C SER A 197 3.63 25.81 16.26
N LEU A 198 3.47 24.54 15.83
CA LEU A 198 2.14 23.97 15.61
C LEU A 198 1.35 23.88 16.93
N GLU A 199 0.09 24.26 16.86
CA GLU A 199 -0.85 24.14 17.96
C GLU A 199 -1.62 22.81 17.88
N LEU A 200 -2.26 22.40 19.00
CA LEU A 200 -3.02 21.16 19.04
C LEU A 200 -4.14 21.09 17.97
N PRO A 201 -4.88 22.17 17.68
CA PRO A 201 -5.85 22.17 16.58
C PRO A 201 -5.24 21.91 15.19
N ASP A 202 -3.96 22.23 14.98
CA ASP A 202 -3.28 21.95 13.70
C ASP A 202 -2.95 20.45 13.52
N LEU A 203 -3.03 19.64 14.56
CA LEU A 203 -2.58 18.24 14.57
C LEU A 203 -3.72 17.21 14.66
N GLU A 204 -4.93 17.65 14.98
CA GLU A 204 -6.06 16.78 15.24
C GLU A 204 -7.14 16.86 14.17
N GLY A 205 -7.99 15.84 14.08
CA GLY A 205 -9.20 15.83 13.25
C GLY A 205 -8.94 15.60 11.76
N GLY A 206 -7.74 15.16 11.36
CA GLY A 206 -7.49 14.75 9.98
C GLY A 206 -8.31 13.52 9.59
N THR A 207 -8.94 13.55 8.43
CA THR A 207 -9.81 12.48 7.93
C THR A 207 -9.15 11.67 6.80
N PHE A 208 -8.14 12.24 6.17
CA PHE A 208 -7.34 11.67 5.11
C PHE A 208 -5.90 12.18 5.25
N SER A 209 -4.93 11.49 4.69
CA SER A 209 -3.53 11.93 4.76
C SER A 209 -2.87 11.91 3.39
N VAL A 210 -1.98 12.88 3.14
CA VAL A 210 -1.10 12.92 1.97
C VAL A 210 0.34 12.94 2.44
N SER A 211 1.16 12.03 1.90
CA SER A 211 2.58 11.92 2.20
C SER A 211 3.40 11.99 0.92
N THR A 212 4.41 12.86 0.86
CA THR A 212 5.26 13.00 -0.32
C THR A 212 6.71 12.61 -0.02
N LEU A 213 7.28 11.79 -0.90
CA LEU A 213 8.71 11.42 -0.89
C LEU A 213 9.40 11.77 -2.21
N GLY A 214 8.72 12.52 -3.08
CA GLY A 214 9.26 12.93 -4.38
C GLY A 214 10.57 13.71 -4.29
N MET A 215 10.76 14.53 -3.25
CA MET A 215 11.98 15.28 -2.99
C MET A 215 13.21 14.41 -2.75
N TYR A 216 13.01 13.14 -2.37
CA TYR A 216 14.07 12.15 -2.17
C TYR A 216 14.30 11.27 -3.40
N GLY A 217 13.64 11.55 -4.53
CA GLY A 217 13.78 10.78 -5.78
C GLY A 217 12.96 9.47 -5.80
N VAL A 218 12.02 9.29 -4.88
CA VAL A 218 11.17 8.09 -4.79
C VAL A 218 10.07 8.16 -5.84
N ASP A 219 9.95 7.13 -6.68
CA ASP A 219 8.89 7.03 -7.71
C ASP A 219 7.53 6.71 -7.11
N GLY A 220 7.48 5.74 -6.20
CA GLY A 220 6.27 5.31 -5.50
C GLY A 220 6.64 4.50 -4.26
N PHE A 221 5.74 4.44 -3.29
CA PHE A 221 5.95 3.71 -2.03
C PHE A 221 4.61 3.29 -1.43
N THR A 222 4.63 2.44 -0.43
CA THR A 222 3.44 1.97 0.29
C THR A 222 3.34 2.69 1.64
N PRO A 223 2.63 3.84 1.73
CA PRO A 223 2.47 4.54 3.00
C PRO A 223 1.61 3.73 3.97
N VAL A 224 1.90 3.81 5.26
CA VAL A 224 1.08 3.20 6.31
C VAL A 224 -0.03 4.16 6.72
N ILE A 225 -1.26 3.66 6.79
CA ILE A 225 -2.43 4.47 7.16
C ILE A 225 -2.27 4.99 8.59
N ASN A 226 -2.63 6.26 8.79
CA ASN A 226 -2.67 6.88 10.10
C ASN A 226 -4.07 6.70 10.73
N PRO A 227 -4.24 5.81 11.72
CA PRO A 227 -5.53 5.60 12.34
C PRO A 227 -6.07 6.90 12.99
N PRO A 228 -7.39 7.14 12.96
CA PRO A 228 -8.48 6.24 12.58
C PRO A 228 -8.88 6.28 11.09
N ASN A 229 -8.15 6.97 10.23
CA ASN A 229 -8.46 7.10 8.79
C ASN A 229 -8.45 5.73 8.10
N THR A 230 -9.19 5.59 7.00
CA THR A 230 -9.23 4.37 6.19
C THR A 230 -8.30 4.40 4.98
N ALA A 231 -7.70 5.57 4.67
CA ALA A 231 -6.80 5.69 3.53
C ALA A 231 -5.73 6.78 3.71
N ILE A 232 -4.66 6.65 2.91
CA ILE A 232 -3.56 7.60 2.80
C ILE A 232 -3.04 7.61 1.36
N LEU A 233 -2.73 8.79 0.82
CA LEU A 233 -2.16 8.96 -0.51
C LEU A 233 -0.67 9.26 -0.43
N GLY A 234 0.15 8.40 -1.01
CA GLY A 234 1.57 8.66 -1.26
C GLY A 234 1.76 9.37 -2.60
N VAL A 235 2.71 10.31 -2.64
CA VAL A 235 3.04 11.10 -3.83
C VAL A 235 4.52 10.92 -4.15
N GLY A 236 4.80 10.38 -5.33
CA GLY A 236 6.14 10.16 -5.85
C GLY A 236 6.77 11.42 -6.45
N ARG A 237 7.97 11.26 -7.01
CA ARG A 237 8.66 12.35 -7.70
C ARG A 237 8.04 12.66 -9.05
N LEU A 238 8.21 13.89 -9.49
CA LEU A 238 8.06 14.24 -10.90
C LEU A 238 9.20 13.62 -11.71
N ARG A 239 8.86 13.02 -12.83
CA ARG A 239 9.80 12.42 -13.79
C ARG A 239 9.33 12.65 -15.20
N ASP A 240 10.28 12.72 -16.12
CA ASP A 240 9.99 12.77 -17.55
C ASP A 240 9.99 11.35 -18.11
N ASP A 241 8.83 10.91 -18.61
CA ASP A 241 8.64 9.60 -19.23
C ASP A 241 8.54 9.76 -20.75
N VAL A 242 9.22 8.89 -21.48
CA VAL A 242 9.05 8.77 -22.93
C VAL A 242 7.78 7.98 -23.20
N VAL A 243 6.85 8.60 -23.92
CA VAL A 243 5.56 8.01 -24.27
C VAL A 243 5.38 7.91 -25.78
N LEU A 244 4.62 6.92 -26.22
CA LEU A 244 4.17 6.79 -27.61
C LEU A 244 2.70 7.19 -27.68
N THR A 245 2.40 8.27 -28.39
CA THR A 245 1.03 8.74 -28.62
C THR A 245 0.79 8.83 -30.11
N ASP A 246 -0.23 8.13 -30.62
CA ASP A 246 -0.60 8.12 -32.04
C ASP A 246 0.57 7.76 -33.01
N GLY A 247 1.52 6.94 -32.52
CA GLY A 247 2.70 6.51 -33.29
C GLY A 247 3.87 7.49 -33.22
N GLU A 248 3.75 8.61 -32.52
CA GLU A 248 4.82 9.58 -32.30
C GLU A 248 5.42 9.46 -30.90
N VAL A 249 6.74 9.58 -30.82
CA VAL A 249 7.47 9.59 -29.55
C VAL A 249 7.43 10.97 -28.97
N GLY A 250 6.92 11.07 -27.75
CA GLY A 250 6.86 12.31 -26.97
C GLY A 250 7.42 12.14 -25.56
N VAL A 251 7.52 13.25 -24.83
CA VAL A 251 7.89 13.28 -23.41
C VAL A 251 6.70 13.82 -22.62
N ARG A 252 6.41 13.19 -21.49
CA ARG A 252 5.39 13.63 -20.53
C ARG A 252 5.97 13.69 -19.14
N THR A 253 5.70 14.78 -18.45
CA THR A 253 6.02 14.88 -17.02
C THR A 253 4.96 14.11 -16.22
N ARG A 254 5.39 13.13 -15.45
CA ARG A 254 4.51 12.26 -14.65
C ARG A 254 4.91 12.20 -13.20
N LEU A 255 3.97 11.84 -12.35
CA LEU A 255 4.22 11.35 -10.99
C LEU A 255 3.37 10.12 -10.72
N THR A 256 3.81 9.29 -9.78
CA THR A 256 3.02 8.14 -9.32
C THR A 256 2.29 8.50 -8.03
N LEU A 257 0.98 8.28 -8.03
CA LEU A 257 0.12 8.27 -6.86
C LEU A 257 0.09 6.86 -6.28
N SER A 258 0.23 6.74 -4.97
CA SER A 258 0.23 5.46 -4.23
C SER A 258 -0.87 5.52 -3.18
N LEU A 259 -2.08 5.04 -3.49
CA LEU A 259 -3.18 5.00 -2.53
C LEU A 259 -3.09 3.72 -1.71
N THR A 260 -2.89 3.85 -0.40
CA THR A 260 -3.06 2.75 0.55
C THR A 260 -4.39 2.90 1.27
N TRP A 261 -5.19 1.81 1.35
CA TRP A 261 -6.48 1.82 2.01
C TRP A 261 -6.70 0.55 2.84
N ASP A 262 -7.64 0.63 3.77
CA ASP A 262 -8.10 -0.52 4.53
C ASP A 262 -9.20 -1.25 3.75
N HIS A 263 -8.91 -2.46 3.27
CA HIS A 263 -9.82 -3.26 2.45
C HIS A 263 -11.10 -3.69 3.19
N ARG A 264 -11.17 -3.48 4.50
CA ARG A 264 -12.39 -3.67 5.27
C ARG A 264 -13.40 -2.54 5.04
N ALA A 265 -12.92 -1.34 4.66
CA ALA A 265 -13.78 -0.17 4.41
C ALA A 265 -14.32 -0.18 2.98
N PHE A 266 -13.49 -0.50 1.99
CA PHE A 266 -13.90 -0.56 0.58
C PHE A 266 -12.94 -1.41 -0.26
N ASP A 267 -13.43 -1.84 -1.42
CA ASP A 267 -12.72 -2.69 -2.37
C ASP A 267 -11.83 -1.91 -3.34
N GLY A 268 -11.11 -2.65 -4.21
CA GLY A 268 -10.18 -2.06 -5.17
C GLY A 268 -10.81 -1.16 -6.23
N ALA A 269 -12.06 -1.44 -6.66
CA ALA A 269 -12.72 -0.63 -7.70
C ALA A 269 -13.04 0.80 -7.22
N PRO A 270 -13.63 1.04 -6.03
CA PRO A 270 -13.75 2.38 -5.44
C PRO A 270 -12.40 3.07 -5.24
N ALA A 271 -11.36 2.33 -4.80
CA ALA A 271 -10.01 2.87 -4.64
C ALA A 271 -9.43 3.37 -5.97
N ALA A 272 -9.56 2.57 -7.03
CA ALA A 272 -9.12 2.94 -8.37
C ALA A 272 -9.91 4.13 -8.95
N ALA A 273 -11.24 4.16 -8.74
CA ALA A 273 -12.09 5.27 -9.17
C ALA A 273 -11.69 6.59 -8.47
N PHE A 274 -11.40 6.55 -7.17
CA PHE A 274 -10.89 7.71 -6.43
C PHE A 274 -9.56 8.23 -7.01
N CYS A 275 -8.58 7.35 -7.24
CA CYS A 275 -7.32 7.75 -7.87
C CYS A 275 -7.52 8.31 -9.26
N LYS A 276 -8.42 7.70 -10.05
CA LYS A 276 -8.76 8.20 -11.40
C LYS A 276 -9.34 9.61 -11.35
N SER A 277 -10.23 9.91 -10.40
CA SER A 277 -10.75 11.28 -10.21
C SER A 277 -9.64 12.28 -9.88
N ILE A 278 -8.64 11.90 -9.07
CA ILE A 278 -7.47 12.77 -8.81
C ILE A 278 -6.67 12.99 -10.10
N VAL A 279 -6.39 11.94 -10.87
CA VAL A 279 -5.64 12.04 -12.13
C VAL A 279 -6.36 12.95 -13.13
N ASP A 280 -7.69 12.83 -13.25
CA ASP A 280 -8.47 13.68 -14.15
C ASP A 280 -8.44 15.16 -13.74
N LEU A 281 -8.51 15.45 -12.44
CA LEU A 281 -8.41 16.82 -11.90
C LEU A 281 -7.01 17.41 -12.08
N LEU A 282 -5.96 16.61 -12.02
CA LEU A 282 -4.58 17.05 -12.32
C LEU A 282 -4.39 17.31 -13.82
N GLY A 283 -5.14 16.62 -14.69
CA GLY A 283 -5.18 16.88 -16.12
C GLY A 283 -5.90 18.19 -16.51
N ASP A 284 -6.76 18.73 -15.64
CA ASP A 284 -7.40 20.04 -15.77
C ASP A 284 -7.34 20.82 -14.45
N PRO A 285 -6.20 21.45 -14.15
CA PRO A 285 -6.00 22.16 -12.89
C PRO A 285 -6.90 23.39 -12.72
N SER A 286 -7.56 23.90 -13.77
CA SER A 286 -8.54 24.98 -13.67
C SER A 286 -9.75 24.61 -12.81
N ALA A 287 -10.08 23.33 -12.74
CA ALA A 287 -11.12 22.78 -11.84
C ALA A 287 -10.78 22.92 -10.35
N LEU A 288 -9.52 23.26 -10.01
CA LEU A 288 -9.07 23.44 -8.63
C LEU A 288 -9.18 24.90 -8.16
N ASP A 289 -9.57 25.84 -9.01
CA ASP A 289 -9.67 27.27 -8.69
C ASP A 289 -10.96 27.67 -7.96
N ALA A 290 -11.94 26.78 -7.94
CA ALA A 290 -13.16 26.97 -7.16
C ALA A 290 -13.25 25.93 -6.03
N PRO A 291 -13.89 26.26 -4.90
CA PRO A 291 -14.26 25.26 -3.91
C PRO A 291 -15.08 24.12 -4.52
N ALA A 292 -14.99 22.91 -3.93
CA ALA A 292 -15.90 21.82 -4.30
C ALA A 292 -17.34 22.22 -3.95
N SER A 293 -18.24 22.04 -4.89
CA SER A 293 -19.68 22.32 -4.72
C SER A 293 -20.38 21.22 -3.92
#